data_c89abc502f74ca25f827087f49b790ce
#
_entry.id   c89abc502f74ca25f827087f49b790ce
#
_cell.length_a   1.000
_cell.length_b   1.000
_cell.length_c   1.000
_cell.angle_alpha   90.00
_cell.angle_beta   90.00
_cell.angle_gamma   90.00
#
_symmetry.space_group_name_H-M   'P 1'
#
loop_
_entity.id
_entity.type
_entity.pdbx_description
1 polymer ?
#
loop_
_entity_poly.entity_id
_entity_poly.type
_entity_poly.pdbx_seq_one_letter_code
_entity_poly.pdbx_strand_id
1 'polypeptide(L)'
;MLVVTCVKQVPDTTQVKIDPVTGTLIREGVPFIMNPFDTHALEESLRLKDKYGLRVAVISMGPPNTEVTLRKALALGADETILLSDRAFGGADTLATSMVLTEAIRRLAQKEEVAVVICGRQTIDGDTAQVGPGIATRLGYSQLTLVNCIENIDLQARKVRVRRKLEGRHEIVEAPLPAMISVLREINHPRYPTVPRRLMAENAIVTLWDNKEMKLNDETIGLKGSPTQVRKIFSPERAKGEILGDGINNPEEAAHLLLDKLIDKDLIYLEKK
;
A
#
# COMPACT_ATOMS: atom_id res chain seq x y z
N MET A 1 -23.26 -1.75 -5.72
CA MET A 1 -22.32 -1.51 -4.60
C MET A 1 -20.91 -1.39 -5.15
N LEU A 2 -20.09 -0.59 -4.51
CA LEU A 2 -18.78 -0.17 -4.95
C LEU A 2 -17.67 -0.75 -4.07
N VAL A 3 -16.59 -1.21 -4.68
CA VAL A 3 -15.28 -1.42 -4.06
C VAL A 3 -14.41 -0.23 -4.42
N VAL A 4 -13.86 0.47 -3.43
CA VAL A 4 -12.91 1.55 -3.66
C VAL A 4 -11.51 1.03 -3.39
N THR A 5 -10.62 1.14 -4.36
CA THR A 5 -9.21 0.72 -4.22
C THR A 5 -8.32 1.95 -4.15
N CYS A 6 -7.56 2.09 -3.08
CA CYS A 6 -6.54 3.12 -2.97
C CYS A 6 -5.21 2.58 -3.50
N VAL A 7 -4.62 3.28 -4.47
CA VAL A 7 -3.31 2.91 -5.03
C VAL A 7 -2.36 4.10 -4.98
N LYS A 8 -1.07 3.84 -4.87
CA LYS A 8 -0.02 4.86 -4.92
C LYS A 8 0.96 4.57 -6.04
N GLN A 9 1.35 5.62 -6.75
CA GLN A 9 2.51 5.58 -7.62
C GLN A 9 3.77 5.80 -6.77
N VAL A 10 4.75 4.91 -6.91
CA VAL A 10 6.01 4.96 -6.15
C VAL A 10 7.20 4.83 -7.10
N PRO A 11 8.38 5.40 -6.75
CA PRO A 11 9.60 5.10 -7.49
C PRO A 11 9.92 3.61 -7.45
N ASP A 12 10.40 3.05 -8.56
CA ASP A 12 10.92 1.68 -8.57
C ASP A 12 12.27 1.62 -7.86
N THR A 13 12.23 1.27 -6.57
CA THR A 13 13.41 1.24 -5.70
C THR A 13 14.43 0.17 -6.09
N THR A 14 14.08 -0.76 -6.98
CA THR A 14 15.02 -1.76 -7.49
C THR A 14 16.02 -1.17 -8.51
N GLN A 15 15.72 0.01 -9.05
CA GLN A 15 16.54 0.69 -10.07
C GLN A 15 17.17 2.00 -9.57
N VAL A 16 17.17 2.22 -8.25
CA VAL A 16 17.72 3.46 -7.68
C VAL A 16 19.25 3.48 -7.79
N LYS A 17 19.79 4.53 -8.41
CA LYS A 17 21.23 4.81 -8.44
C LYS A 17 21.59 5.79 -7.33
N ILE A 18 22.70 5.54 -6.68
CA ILE A 18 23.29 6.47 -5.71
C ILE A 18 24.30 7.35 -6.45
N ASP A 19 24.20 8.64 -6.28
CA ASP A 19 25.21 9.60 -6.77
C ASP A 19 26.52 9.32 -6.04
N PRO A 20 27.61 8.96 -6.76
CA PRO A 20 28.86 8.59 -6.12
C PRO A 20 29.58 9.79 -5.45
N VAL A 21 29.19 11.01 -5.79
CA VAL A 21 29.82 12.26 -5.26
C VAL A 21 29.07 12.76 -4.03
N THR A 22 27.73 12.78 -4.10
CA THR A 22 26.90 13.36 -3.02
C THR A 22 26.36 12.30 -2.06
N GLY A 23 26.44 11.02 -2.39
CA GLY A 23 25.85 9.91 -1.62
C GLY A 23 24.32 9.95 -1.57
N THR A 24 23.69 10.80 -2.39
CA THR A 24 22.24 10.93 -2.43
C THR A 24 21.62 10.06 -3.53
N LEU A 25 20.34 9.72 -3.36
CA LEU A 25 19.59 8.99 -4.36
C LEU A 25 19.36 9.86 -5.61
N ILE A 26 19.85 9.40 -6.76
CA ILE A 26 19.53 10.00 -8.06
C ILE A 26 18.08 9.60 -8.36
N ARG A 27 17.16 10.54 -8.21
CA ARG A 27 15.74 10.35 -8.52
C ARG A 27 15.43 10.60 -10.00
N GLU A 28 16.32 11.26 -10.70
CA GLU A 28 16.17 11.56 -12.12
C GLU A 28 16.32 10.29 -12.96
N GLY A 29 15.31 9.99 -13.78
CA GLY A 29 15.26 8.79 -14.61
C GLY A 29 14.82 7.49 -13.89
N VAL A 30 14.45 7.53 -12.62
CA VAL A 30 13.87 6.36 -11.94
C VAL A 30 12.45 6.16 -12.45
N PRO A 31 12.11 4.99 -13.02
CA PRO A 31 10.74 4.71 -13.43
C PRO A 31 9.80 4.67 -12.23
N PHE A 32 8.55 5.09 -12.46
CA PHE A 32 7.50 4.99 -11.46
C PHE A 32 6.63 3.78 -11.74
N ILE A 33 6.24 3.09 -10.68
CA ILE A 33 5.38 1.90 -10.72
C ILE A 33 4.19 2.07 -9.77
N MET A 34 3.12 1.31 -9.99
CA MET A 34 2.11 1.10 -8.96
C MET A 34 2.76 0.37 -7.79
N ASN A 35 2.55 0.86 -6.57
CA ASN A 35 3.08 0.20 -5.38
C ASN A 35 2.76 -1.30 -5.39
N PRO A 36 3.75 -2.18 -5.18
CA PRO A 36 3.55 -3.63 -5.27
C PRO A 36 2.43 -4.18 -4.40
N PHE A 37 2.25 -3.67 -3.18
CA PHE A 37 1.12 -4.08 -2.33
C PHE A 37 -0.22 -3.64 -2.90
N ASP A 38 -0.29 -2.45 -3.53
CA ASP A 38 -1.54 -1.94 -4.11
C ASP A 38 -1.91 -2.69 -5.38
N THR A 39 -0.94 -3.28 -6.09
CA THR A 39 -1.22 -4.18 -7.22
C THR A 39 -2.04 -5.39 -6.77
N HIS A 40 -1.73 -5.95 -5.59
CA HIS A 40 -2.52 -7.04 -4.99
C HIS A 40 -3.87 -6.56 -4.46
N ALA A 41 -3.94 -5.33 -3.94
CA ALA A 41 -5.19 -4.70 -3.53
C ALA A 41 -6.15 -4.53 -4.72
N LEU A 42 -5.63 -4.04 -5.84
CA LEU A 42 -6.40 -3.91 -7.07
C LEU A 42 -6.88 -5.27 -7.60
N GLU A 43 -6.00 -6.27 -7.65
CA GLU A 43 -6.39 -7.61 -8.06
C GLU A 43 -7.50 -8.18 -7.18
N GLU A 44 -7.41 -7.99 -5.86
CA GLU A 44 -8.46 -8.49 -4.96
C GLU A 44 -9.79 -7.78 -5.21
N SER A 45 -9.77 -6.47 -5.45
CA SER A 45 -10.95 -5.70 -5.83
C SER A 45 -11.58 -6.22 -7.13
N LEU A 46 -10.76 -6.56 -8.12
CA LEU A 46 -11.22 -7.12 -9.39
C LEU A 46 -11.79 -8.54 -9.22
N ARG A 47 -11.22 -9.36 -8.32
CA ARG A 47 -11.77 -10.67 -7.95
C ARG A 47 -13.13 -10.56 -7.28
N LEU A 48 -13.31 -9.56 -6.41
CA LEU A 48 -14.62 -9.27 -5.82
C LEU A 48 -15.63 -8.80 -6.88
N LYS A 49 -15.19 -7.98 -7.84
CA LYS A 49 -16.01 -7.63 -9.00
C LYS A 49 -16.44 -8.86 -9.79
N ASP A 50 -15.50 -9.74 -10.13
CA ASP A 50 -15.79 -10.95 -10.91
C ASP A 50 -16.74 -11.90 -10.17
N LYS A 51 -16.59 -12.04 -8.85
CA LYS A 51 -17.38 -12.98 -8.04
C LYS A 51 -18.76 -12.46 -7.65
N TYR A 52 -18.87 -11.17 -7.32
CA TYR A 52 -20.07 -10.59 -6.72
C TYR A 52 -20.75 -9.51 -7.60
N GLY A 53 -20.22 -9.23 -8.80
CA GLY A 53 -20.76 -8.20 -9.68
C GLY A 53 -20.59 -6.76 -9.14
N LEU A 54 -19.65 -6.52 -8.24
CA LEU A 54 -19.37 -5.21 -7.68
C LEU A 54 -18.66 -4.32 -8.70
N ARG A 55 -18.89 -3.00 -8.65
CA ARG A 55 -18.09 -2.04 -9.40
C ARG A 55 -16.80 -1.71 -8.64
N VAL A 56 -15.74 -1.38 -9.39
CA VAL A 56 -14.42 -1.03 -8.84
C VAL A 56 -14.04 0.38 -9.26
N ALA A 57 -13.95 1.29 -8.28
CA ALA A 57 -13.34 2.60 -8.45
C ALA A 57 -11.94 2.60 -7.85
N VAL A 58 -10.97 3.12 -8.60
CA VAL A 58 -9.57 3.22 -8.15
C VAL A 58 -9.23 4.68 -7.94
N ILE A 59 -8.75 5.03 -6.75
CA ILE A 59 -8.34 6.40 -6.41
C ILE A 59 -6.84 6.45 -6.10
N SER A 60 -6.20 7.52 -6.53
CA SER A 60 -4.80 7.80 -6.21
C SER A 60 -4.61 9.28 -5.94
N MET A 61 -3.86 9.62 -4.89
CA MET A 61 -3.40 10.98 -4.63
C MET A 61 -1.96 11.13 -5.09
N GLY A 62 -1.71 12.08 -5.97
CA GLY A 62 -0.37 12.28 -6.52
C GLY A 62 -0.27 13.38 -7.57
N PRO A 63 0.93 13.61 -8.11
CA PRO A 63 1.14 14.55 -9.20
C PRO A 63 0.46 14.08 -10.50
N PRO A 64 0.32 14.96 -11.51
CA PRO A 64 -0.40 14.61 -12.76
C PRO A 64 0.10 13.34 -13.47
N ASN A 65 1.39 13.04 -13.40
CA ASN A 65 1.96 11.81 -14.00
C ASN A 65 1.48 10.51 -13.34
N THR A 66 0.80 10.56 -12.21
CA THR A 66 0.13 9.42 -11.56
C THR A 66 -1.00 8.85 -12.44
N GLU A 67 -1.48 9.63 -13.41
CA GLU A 67 -2.46 9.19 -14.41
C GLU A 67 -2.04 7.89 -15.11
N VAL A 68 -0.76 7.69 -15.38
CA VAL A 68 -0.25 6.46 -16.01
C VAL A 68 -0.57 5.22 -15.15
N THR A 69 -0.45 5.34 -13.84
CA THR A 69 -0.80 4.26 -12.90
C THR A 69 -2.30 3.97 -12.90
N LEU A 70 -3.13 5.01 -12.99
CA LEU A 70 -4.58 4.85 -13.06
C LEU A 70 -5.06 4.28 -14.40
N ARG A 71 -4.43 4.63 -15.51
CA ARG A 71 -4.67 3.99 -16.81
C ARG A 71 -4.33 2.50 -16.78
N LYS A 72 -3.26 2.11 -16.07
CA LYS A 72 -2.95 0.69 -15.83
C LYS A 72 -4.06 -0.01 -15.05
N ALA A 73 -4.67 0.64 -14.06
CA ALA A 73 -5.81 0.09 -13.32
C ALA A 73 -7.04 -0.14 -14.22
N LEU A 74 -7.36 0.80 -15.14
CA LEU A 74 -8.41 0.63 -16.15
C LEU A 74 -8.10 -0.55 -17.08
N ALA A 75 -6.85 -0.68 -17.54
CA ALA A 75 -6.43 -1.79 -18.38
C ALA A 75 -6.59 -3.14 -17.69
N LEU A 76 -6.40 -3.20 -16.36
CA LEU A 76 -6.59 -4.41 -15.57
C LEU A 76 -8.07 -4.75 -15.32
N GLY A 77 -8.99 -3.76 -15.40
CA GLY A 77 -10.43 -4.00 -15.33
C GLY A 77 -11.21 -3.14 -14.35
N ALA A 78 -10.59 -2.10 -13.79
CA ALA A 78 -11.33 -1.09 -13.02
C ALA A 78 -12.42 -0.42 -13.89
N ASP A 79 -13.51 0.00 -13.27
CA ASP A 79 -14.63 0.66 -13.96
C ASP A 79 -14.46 2.18 -14.00
N GLU A 80 -13.81 2.73 -12.99
CA GLU A 80 -13.62 4.17 -12.83
C GLU A 80 -12.27 4.44 -12.15
N THR A 81 -11.62 5.53 -12.56
CA THR A 81 -10.39 5.97 -11.91
C THR A 81 -10.44 7.46 -11.61
N ILE A 82 -9.93 7.83 -10.44
CA ILE A 82 -9.94 9.21 -9.96
C ILE A 82 -8.53 9.58 -9.48
N LEU A 83 -7.99 10.62 -10.08
CA LEU A 83 -6.75 11.26 -9.67
C LEU A 83 -7.05 12.44 -8.75
N LEU A 84 -6.56 12.37 -7.52
CA LEU A 84 -6.59 13.48 -6.56
C LEU A 84 -5.29 14.26 -6.74
N SER A 85 -5.32 15.38 -7.46
CA SER A 85 -4.10 16.11 -7.79
C SER A 85 -4.31 17.60 -7.67
N ASP A 86 -3.61 18.18 -6.70
CA ASP A 86 -3.50 19.62 -6.46
C ASP A 86 -2.18 19.91 -5.78
N ARG A 87 -1.64 21.12 -5.97
CA ARG A 87 -0.46 21.58 -5.23
C ARG A 87 -0.72 21.64 -3.72
N ALA A 88 -1.97 21.94 -3.33
CA ALA A 88 -2.40 21.95 -1.93
C ALA A 88 -2.29 20.57 -1.25
N PHE A 89 -2.29 19.46 -2.00
CA PHE A 89 -2.11 18.10 -1.46
C PHE A 89 -0.63 17.72 -1.30
N GLY A 90 0.29 18.52 -1.86
CA GLY A 90 1.72 18.24 -1.85
C GLY A 90 2.31 18.24 -0.45
N GLY A 91 3.30 17.36 -0.22
CA GLY A 91 4.01 17.25 1.08
C GLY A 91 3.19 16.64 2.22
N ALA A 92 2.02 16.08 1.92
CA ALA A 92 1.17 15.44 2.91
C ALA A 92 1.86 14.25 3.59
N ASP A 93 1.76 14.18 4.91
CA ASP A 93 2.05 12.97 5.68
C ASP A 93 0.86 11.99 5.62
N THR A 94 0.91 10.92 6.41
CA THR A 94 -0.15 9.90 6.43
C THR A 94 -1.47 10.42 6.97
N LEU A 95 -1.45 11.39 7.88
CA LEU A 95 -2.65 11.99 8.44
C LEU A 95 -3.39 12.82 7.39
N ALA A 96 -2.70 13.77 6.76
CA ALA A 96 -3.25 14.63 5.71
C ALA A 96 -3.64 13.82 4.46
N THR A 97 -2.82 12.81 4.07
CA THR A 97 -3.14 11.89 2.96
C THR A 97 -4.44 11.13 3.22
N SER A 98 -4.59 10.54 4.41
CA SER A 98 -5.82 9.81 4.76
C SER A 98 -7.05 10.71 4.80
N MET A 99 -6.89 12.01 5.12
CA MET A 99 -7.99 12.97 5.06
C MET A 99 -8.51 13.18 3.64
N VAL A 100 -7.61 13.49 2.70
CA VAL A 100 -7.97 13.70 1.29
C VAL A 100 -8.63 12.46 0.69
N LEU A 101 -8.05 11.27 0.92
CA LEU A 101 -8.60 10.01 0.44
C LEU A 101 -9.98 9.72 1.05
N THR A 102 -10.16 10.00 2.35
CA THR A 102 -11.46 9.83 3.03
C THR A 102 -12.56 10.69 2.38
N GLU A 103 -12.28 11.94 2.10
CA GLU A 103 -13.26 12.84 1.48
C GLU A 103 -13.60 12.40 0.04
N ALA A 104 -12.61 11.89 -0.70
CA ALA A 104 -12.87 11.29 -2.01
C ALA A 104 -13.79 10.06 -1.90
N ILE A 105 -13.57 9.19 -0.90
CA ILE A 105 -14.41 8.02 -0.67
C ILE A 105 -15.83 8.45 -0.23
N ARG A 106 -15.98 9.44 0.64
CA ARG A 106 -17.30 9.99 1.02
C ARG A 106 -18.07 10.52 -0.19
N ARG A 107 -17.38 11.20 -1.09
CA ARG A 107 -17.98 11.72 -2.33
C ARG A 107 -18.44 10.59 -3.28
N LEU A 108 -17.66 9.51 -3.37
CA LEU A 108 -18.09 8.30 -4.08
C LEU A 108 -19.30 7.66 -3.41
N ALA A 109 -19.29 7.56 -2.08
CA ALA A 109 -20.38 6.98 -1.29
C ALA A 109 -21.72 7.74 -1.42
N GLN A 110 -21.69 9.02 -1.78
CA GLN A 110 -22.91 9.79 -2.11
C GLN A 110 -23.56 9.34 -3.42
N LYS A 111 -22.78 8.77 -4.34
CA LYS A 111 -23.26 8.31 -5.65
C LYS A 111 -23.65 6.85 -5.65
N GLU A 112 -22.88 6.03 -4.95
CA GLU A 112 -23.06 4.59 -4.89
C GLU A 112 -22.56 4.05 -3.53
N GLU A 113 -23.30 3.13 -2.93
CA GLU A 113 -22.95 2.53 -1.66
C GLU A 113 -21.59 1.81 -1.73
N VAL A 114 -20.66 2.20 -0.86
CA VAL A 114 -19.34 1.57 -0.73
C VAL A 114 -19.44 0.37 0.19
N ALA A 115 -19.17 -0.82 -0.34
CA ALA A 115 -19.13 -2.05 0.45
C ALA A 115 -17.79 -2.22 1.17
N VAL A 116 -16.68 -2.05 0.43
CA VAL A 116 -15.33 -2.18 0.97
C VAL A 116 -14.39 -1.13 0.37
N VAL A 117 -13.43 -0.72 1.17
CA VAL A 117 -12.24 0.03 0.73
C VAL A 117 -11.05 -0.91 0.85
N ILE A 118 -10.28 -1.09 -0.23
CA ILE A 118 -9.11 -1.97 -0.22
C ILE A 118 -7.85 -1.15 -0.55
N CYS A 119 -6.79 -1.38 0.21
CA CYS A 119 -5.46 -0.83 -0.06
C CYS A 119 -4.37 -1.87 0.21
N GLY A 120 -3.17 -1.64 -0.29
CA GLY A 120 -2.02 -2.41 0.13
C GLY A 120 -1.69 -2.19 1.62
N ARG A 121 -1.01 -3.14 2.23
CA ARG A 121 -0.54 -3.02 3.62
C ARG A 121 0.19 -1.71 3.85
N GLN A 122 1.10 -1.37 2.94
CA GLN A 122 2.00 -0.22 3.04
C GLN A 122 2.57 0.12 1.66
N THR A 123 3.28 1.24 1.55
CA THR A 123 4.01 1.60 0.33
C THR A 123 5.50 1.38 0.52
N ILE A 124 6.22 1.00 -0.55
CA ILE A 124 7.65 0.69 -0.48
C ILE A 124 8.54 1.93 -0.30
N ASP A 125 7.99 3.13 -0.46
CA ASP A 125 8.70 4.40 -0.28
C ASP A 125 8.54 5.02 1.11
N GLY A 126 7.48 4.67 1.84
CA GLY A 126 7.17 5.28 3.14
C GLY A 126 7.03 4.28 4.28
N ASP A 127 6.69 3.04 4.01
CA ASP A 127 6.58 1.88 4.94
C ASP A 127 5.72 2.10 6.21
N THR A 128 4.87 3.11 6.24
CA THR A 128 4.14 3.50 7.46
C THR A 128 2.95 2.62 7.81
N ALA A 129 2.29 2.01 6.83
CA ALA A 129 1.06 1.21 6.98
C ALA A 129 -0.13 1.95 7.65
N GLN A 130 -0.12 3.30 7.69
CA GLN A 130 -1.06 4.11 8.47
C GLN A 130 -2.24 4.66 7.67
N VAL A 131 -2.11 4.80 6.34
CA VAL A 131 -3.14 5.47 5.52
C VAL A 131 -4.45 4.71 5.53
N GLY A 132 -4.43 3.38 5.33
CA GLY A 132 -5.64 2.55 5.41
C GLY A 132 -6.36 2.67 6.76
N PRO A 133 -5.71 2.40 7.90
CA PRO A 133 -6.26 2.65 9.23
C PRO A 133 -6.82 4.06 9.43
N GLY A 134 -6.12 5.08 8.95
CA GLY A 134 -6.57 6.47 9.01
C GLY A 134 -7.88 6.71 8.24
N ILE A 135 -8.04 6.08 7.07
CA ILE A 135 -9.29 6.10 6.29
C ILE A 135 -10.42 5.41 7.07
N ALA A 136 -10.16 4.20 7.61
CA ALA A 136 -11.16 3.45 8.36
C ALA A 136 -11.70 4.25 9.55
N THR A 137 -10.80 4.83 10.35
CA THR A 137 -11.16 5.63 11.52
C THR A 137 -12.03 6.84 11.14
N ARG A 138 -11.68 7.55 10.06
CA ARG A 138 -12.43 8.74 9.62
C ARG A 138 -13.80 8.42 9.02
N LEU A 139 -13.94 7.24 8.41
CA LEU A 139 -15.21 6.77 7.84
C LEU A 139 -16.09 6.07 8.87
N GLY A 140 -15.54 5.65 10.01
CA GLY A 140 -16.22 4.76 10.96
C GLY A 140 -16.42 3.35 10.40
N TYR A 141 -15.53 2.91 9.51
CA TYR A 141 -15.59 1.58 8.90
C TYR A 141 -14.85 0.55 9.75
N SER A 142 -15.28 -0.71 9.67
CA SER A 142 -14.51 -1.82 10.25
C SER A 142 -13.09 -1.84 9.68
N GLN A 143 -12.09 -2.01 10.55
CA GLN A 143 -10.68 -1.99 10.17
C GLN A 143 -10.10 -3.39 10.17
N LEU A 144 -9.74 -3.92 8.98
CA LEU A 144 -9.18 -5.25 8.79
C LEU A 144 -7.81 -5.13 8.12
N THR A 145 -6.75 -5.27 8.92
CA THR A 145 -5.36 -5.12 8.44
C THR A 145 -4.64 -6.45 8.33
N LEU A 146 -3.55 -6.49 7.55
CA LEU A 146 -2.70 -7.67 7.34
C LEU A 146 -3.48 -8.87 6.76
N VAL A 147 -4.43 -8.60 5.88
CA VAL A 147 -5.30 -9.62 5.30
C VAL A 147 -4.56 -10.37 4.20
N ASN A 148 -4.52 -11.70 4.32
CA ASN A 148 -3.97 -12.60 3.32
C ASN A 148 -5.01 -13.49 2.64
N CYS A 149 -6.29 -13.39 3.04
CA CYS A 149 -7.41 -14.03 2.37
C CYS A 149 -8.73 -13.36 2.76
N ILE A 150 -9.56 -13.01 1.78
CA ILE A 150 -10.97 -12.71 1.99
C ILE A 150 -11.74 -14.01 1.78
N GLU A 151 -12.17 -14.63 2.89
CA GLU A 151 -12.85 -15.94 2.83
C GLU A 151 -14.25 -15.81 2.26
N ASN A 152 -15.00 -14.81 2.72
CA ASN A 152 -16.35 -14.55 2.26
C ASN A 152 -16.76 -13.09 2.46
N ILE A 153 -17.61 -12.60 1.55
CA ILE A 153 -18.38 -11.36 1.72
C ILE A 153 -19.85 -11.71 1.55
N ASP A 154 -20.63 -11.45 2.59
CA ASP A 154 -22.07 -11.55 2.56
C ASP A 154 -22.67 -10.14 2.45
N LEU A 155 -23.09 -9.78 1.24
CA LEU A 155 -23.64 -8.46 0.96
C LEU A 155 -25.05 -8.29 1.56
N GLN A 156 -25.80 -9.38 1.75
CA GLN A 156 -27.14 -9.33 2.33
C GLN A 156 -27.06 -9.18 3.86
N ALA A 157 -26.24 -10.02 4.50
CA ALA A 157 -25.99 -9.95 5.94
C ALA A 157 -25.07 -8.79 6.32
N ARG A 158 -24.48 -8.09 5.33
CA ARG A 158 -23.53 -6.98 5.52
C ARG A 158 -22.33 -7.36 6.38
N LYS A 159 -21.69 -8.46 6.05
CA LYS A 159 -20.55 -8.99 6.78
C LYS A 159 -19.42 -9.40 5.84
N VAL A 160 -18.21 -9.29 6.33
CA VAL A 160 -17.01 -9.80 5.68
C VAL A 160 -16.23 -10.67 6.65
N ARG A 161 -15.75 -11.81 6.17
CA ARG A 161 -14.89 -12.73 6.89
C ARG A 161 -13.55 -12.82 6.19
N VAL A 162 -12.48 -12.53 6.95
CA VAL A 162 -11.11 -12.47 6.44
C VAL A 162 -10.17 -13.29 7.31
N ARG A 163 -9.08 -13.75 6.71
CA ARG A 163 -7.93 -14.29 7.43
C ARG A 163 -6.81 -13.27 7.43
N ARG A 164 -6.28 -12.99 8.60
CA ARG A 164 -5.16 -12.08 8.85
C ARG A 164 -3.91 -12.89 9.20
N LYS A 165 -2.75 -12.42 8.75
CA LYS A 165 -1.46 -13.01 9.09
C LYS A 165 -0.77 -12.13 10.11
N LEU A 166 -0.60 -12.63 11.31
CA LEU A 166 0.16 -12.00 12.38
C LEU A 166 1.49 -12.74 12.57
N GLU A 167 2.33 -12.23 13.44
CA GLU A 167 3.57 -12.90 13.80
C GLU A 167 3.28 -14.23 14.50
N GLY A 168 3.78 -15.33 13.93
CA GLY A 168 3.59 -16.68 14.46
C GLY A 168 2.19 -17.29 14.35
N ARG A 169 1.16 -16.56 13.85
CA ARG A 169 -0.21 -17.08 13.78
C ARG A 169 -1.08 -16.45 12.68
N HIS A 170 -2.18 -17.11 12.40
CA HIS A 170 -3.28 -16.54 11.60
C HIS A 170 -4.50 -16.33 12.48
N GLU A 171 -5.26 -15.30 12.15
CA GLU A 171 -6.56 -15.01 12.78
C GLU A 171 -7.66 -14.96 11.72
N ILE A 172 -8.82 -15.57 12.02
CA ILE A 172 -10.03 -15.40 11.24
C ILE A 172 -10.90 -14.39 11.96
N VAL A 173 -11.26 -13.31 11.26
CA VAL A 173 -12.04 -12.21 11.81
C VAL A 173 -13.27 -12.00 10.94
N GLU A 174 -14.43 -11.89 11.56
CA GLU A 174 -15.67 -11.44 10.92
C GLU A 174 -16.00 -10.02 11.40
N ALA A 175 -16.37 -9.15 10.46
CA ALA A 175 -16.67 -7.76 10.74
C ALA A 175 -17.86 -7.28 9.90
N PRO A 176 -18.62 -6.27 10.36
CA PRO A 176 -19.67 -5.66 9.57
C PRO A 176 -19.10 -4.86 8.39
N LEU A 177 -19.88 -4.76 7.32
CA LEU A 177 -19.67 -3.83 6.21
C LEU A 177 -20.35 -2.47 6.52
N PRO A 178 -19.81 -1.36 6.05
CA PRO A 178 -18.62 -1.26 5.21
C PRO A 178 -17.32 -1.48 5.99
N ALA A 179 -16.30 -2.00 5.29
CA ALA A 179 -15.01 -2.29 5.90
C ALA A 179 -13.85 -1.73 5.07
N MET A 180 -12.77 -1.32 5.73
CA MET A 180 -11.47 -1.07 5.12
C MET A 180 -10.58 -2.30 5.33
N ILE A 181 -9.99 -2.78 4.23
CA ILE A 181 -9.14 -3.97 4.21
C ILE A 181 -7.76 -3.59 3.67
N SER A 182 -6.70 -3.80 4.46
CA SER A 182 -5.34 -3.70 3.95
C SER A 182 -4.73 -5.08 3.73
N VAL A 183 -4.22 -5.31 2.50
CA VAL A 183 -3.85 -6.65 2.05
C VAL A 183 -2.36 -6.87 1.99
N LEU A 184 -1.96 -8.13 2.20
CA LEU A 184 -0.61 -8.63 2.00
C LEU A 184 -0.43 -9.14 0.56
N ARG A 185 0.82 -9.31 0.12
CA ARG A 185 1.13 -9.82 -1.22
C ARG A 185 0.69 -11.27 -1.43
N GLU A 186 0.63 -12.05 -0.35
CA GLU A 186 0.23 -13.45 -0.40
C GLU A 186 -1.27 -13.68 -0.69
N ILE A 187 -2.09 -12.61 -0.75
CA ILE A 187 -3.54 -12.73 -0.92
C ILE A 187 -3.94 -13.28 -2.28
N ASN A 188 -3.19 -12.92 -3.34
CA ASN A 188 -3.50 -13.31 -4.72
C ASN A 188 -2.27 -13.22 -5.63
N HIS A 189 -2.47 -13.58 -6.90
CA HIS A 189 -1.54 -13.31 -8.00
C HIS A 189 -2.20 -12.31 -8.95
N PRO A 190 -1.64 -11.10 -9.14
CA PRO A 190 -2.20 -10.08 -10.02
C PRO A 190 -2.28 -10.56 -11.47
N ARG A 191 -3.42 -10.29 -12.10
CA ARG A 191 -3.65 -10.55 -13.52
C ARG A 191 -2.85 -9.62 -14.42
N TYR A 192 -2.69 -10.02 -15.67
CA TYR A 192 -2.17 -9.16 -16.73
C TYR A 192 -3.33 -8.56 -17.54
N PRO A 193 -3.17 -7.32 -18.05
CA PRO A 193 -4.16 -6.72 -18.91
C PRO A 193 -4.17 -7.40 -20.28
N THR A 194 -5.33 -7.61 -20.87
CA THR A 194 -5.44 -8.05 -22.27
C THR A 194 -5.10 -6.91 -23.22
N VAL A 195 -4.65 -7.25 -24.45
CA VAL A 195 -4.32 -6.25 -25.47
C VAL A 195 -5.50 -5.29 -25.76
N PRO A 196 -6.74 -5.76 -25.97
CA PRO A 196 -7.88 -4.85 -26.16
C PRO A 196 -8.09 -3.89 -25.00
N ARG A 197 -7.97 -4.37 -23.74
CA ARG A 197 -8.11 -3.50 -22.56
C ARG A 197 -6.99 -2.46 -22.46
N ARG A 198 -5.76 -2.80 -22.82
CA ARG A 198 -4.65 -1.82 -22.87
C ARG A 198 -4.95 -0.69 -23.84
N LEU A 199 -5.34 -1.04 -25.07
CA LEU A 199 -5.70 -0.05 -26.09
C LEU A 199 -6.87 0.84 -25.67
N MET A 200 -7.89 0.26 -25.04
CA MET A 200 -9.02 1.02 -24.49
C MET A 200 -8.56 1.99 -23.39
N ALA A 201 -7.69 1.55 -22.49
CA ALA A 201 -7.23 2.34 -21.36
C ALA A 201 -6.34 3.53 -21.78
N GLU A 202 -5.64 3.45 -22.92
CA GLU A 202 -4.84 4.56 -23.47
C GLU A 202 -5.69 5.81 -23.75
N ASN A 203 -6.95 5.62 -24.18
CA ASN A 203 -7.88 6.70 -24.49
C ASN A 203 -8.98 6.90 -23.43
N ALA A 204 -8.96 6.13 -22.35
CA ALA A 204 -9.96 6.24 -21.30
C ALA A 204 -9.79 7.55 -20.50
N ILE A 205 -10.89 8.06 -19.99
CA ILE A 205 -10.90 9.27 -19.16
C ILE A 205 -10.49 8.88 -17.74
N VAL A 206 -9.46 9.56 -17.22
CA VAL A 206 -9.12 9.58 -15.80
C VAL A 206 -9.74 10.84 -15.21
N THR A 207 -10.65 10.68 -14.27
CA THR A 207 -11.31 11.82 -13.62
C THR A 207 -10.32 12.52 -12.70
N LEU A 208 -10.18 13.84 -12.87
CA LEU A 208 -9.33 14.66 -12.01
C LEU A 208 -10.21 15.37 -10.97
N TRP A 209 -9.83 15.27 -9.70
CA TRP A 209 -10.37 16.08 -8.60
C TRP A 209 -9.23 16.88 -7.97
N ASP A 210 -9.29 18.19 -8.11
CA ASP A 210 -8.44 19.16 -7.45
C ASP A 210 -9.10 19.71 -6.16
N ASN A 211 -8.41 20.58 -5.43
CA ASN A 211 -8.99 21.14 -4.21
C ASN A 211 -10.10 22.15 -4.47
N LYS A 212 -10.18 22.74 -5.67
CA LYS A 212 -11.32 23.61 -6.05
C LYS A 212 -12.61 22.81 -6.11
N GLU A 213 -12.52 21.58 -6.65
CA GLU A 213 -13.64 20.66 -6.72
C GLU A 213 -13.92 20.00 -5.36
N MET A 214 -12.88 19.55 -4.65
CA MET A 214 -13.00 18.85 -3.36
C MET A 214 -13.42 19.79 -2.23
N LYS A 215 -13.05 21.08 -2.28
CA LYS A 215 -13.35 22.13 -1.27
C LYS A 215 -12.90 21.78 0.14
N LEU A 216 -11.72 21.16 0.26
CA LEU A 216 -11.13 20.82 1.54
C LEU A 216 -10.50 22.06 2.19
N ASN A 217 -10.47 22.06 3.53
CA ASN A 217 -9.79 23.10 4.28
C ASN A 217 -8.27 22.94 4.13
N ASP A 218 -7.59 23.98 3.61
CA ASP A 218 -6.14 24.00 3.38
C ASP A 218 -5.32 23.75 4.65
N GLU A 219 -5.87 24.03 5.83
CA GLU A 219 -5.19 23.78 7.12
C GLU A 219 -5.20 22.29 7.52
N THR A 220 -5.97 21.46 6.83
CA THR A 220 -6.12 20.00 7.14
C THR A 220 -5.51 19.10 6.08
N ILE A 221 -4.95 19.67 4.99
CA ILE A 221 -4.40 18.93 3.84
C ILE A 221 -2.96 19.34 3.56
N GLY A 222 -2.28 18.53 2.74
CA GLY A 222 -0.91 18.81 2.30
C GLY A 222 0.06 19.00 3.45
N LEU A 223 1.05 19.84 3.22
CA LEU A 223 2.09 20.14 4.22
C LEU A 223 1.55 20.85 5.46
N LYS A 224 0.56 21.72 5.31
CA LYS A 224 -0.06 22.44 6.42
C LYS A 224 -0.84 21.52 7.36
N GLY A 225 -1.58 20.59 6.80
CA GLY A 225 -2.34 19.58 7.57
C GLY A 225 -1.50 18.43 8.12
N SER A 226 -0.18 18.44 7.90
CA SER A 226 0.75 17.39 8.28
C SER A 226 1.46 17.70 9.59
N PRO A 227 1.20 16.97 10.68
CA PRO A 227 1.95 17.14 11.95
C PRO A 227 3.40 16.67 11.85
N THR A 228 3.77 15.90 10.81
CA THR A 228 5.12 15.41 10.59
C THR A 228 5.72 15.97 9.30
N GLN A 229 7.04 16.22 9.30
CA GLN A 229 7.78 16.68 8.14
C GLN A 229 9.11 15.97 8.02
N VAL A 230 9.48 15.55 6.80
CA VAL A 230 10.80 15.01 6.51
C VAL A 230 11.83 16.13 6.54
N ARG A 231 12.70 16.17 7.55
CA ARG A 231 13.76 17.16 7.68
C ARG A 231 15.05 16.77 6.97
N LYS A 232 15.40 15.47 6.98
CA LYS A 232 16.64 14.96 6.39
C LYS A 232 16.45 13.52 5.94
N ILE A 233 16.96 13.24 4.75
CA ILE A 233 17.05 11.88 4.21
C ILE A 233 18.51 11.46 4.27
N PHE A 234 18.80 10.24 4.73
CA PHE A 234 20.14 9.66 4.72
C PHE A 234 20.06 8.16 4.50
N SER A 235 21.11 7.60 3.90
CA SER A 235 21.25 6.15 3.82
C SER A 235 21.90 5.66 5.11
N PRO A 236 21.30 4.71 5.84
CA PRO A 236 21.95 4.12 7.01
C PRO A 236 23.24 3.41 6.58
N GLU A 237 24.31 3.60 7.35
CA GLU A 237 25.52 2.82 7.15
C GLU A 237 25.21 1.34 7.43
N ARG A 238 25.52 0.49 6.45
CA ARG A 238 25.40 -0.95 6.65
C ARG A 238 26.45 -1.38 7.65
N ALA A 239 26.04 -2.01 8.74
CA ALA A 239 26.97 -2.67 9.64
C ALA A 239 27.80 -3.67 8.81
N LYS A 240 29.12 -3.56 8.91
CA LYS A 240 30.01 -4.54 8.29
C LYS A 240 29.80 -5.88 9.00
N GLY A 241 29.50 -6.91 8.24
CA GLY A 241 29.47 -8.26 8.76
C GLY A 241 30.86 -8.66 9.28
N GLU A 242 30.91 -9.54 10.25
CA GLU A 242 32.11 -10.15 10.76
C GLU A 242 32.19 -11.58 10.23
N ILE A 243 33.35 -11.99 9.72
CA ILE A 243 33.60 -13.36 9.30
C ILE A 243 34.14 -14.11 10.50
N LEU A 244 33.40 -15.12 10.96
CA LEU A 244 33.74 -15.94 12.12
C LEU A 244 34.34 -17.26 11.65
N GLY A 245 35.67 -17.30 11.51
CA GLY A 245 36.39 -18.53 11.17
C GLY A 245 36.26 -19.00 9.71
N ASP A 246 36.85 -20.16 9.42
CA ASP A 246 36.80 -20.82 8.13
C ASP A 246 35.77 -21.96 8.14
N GLY A 247 34.55 -21.69 7.77
CA GLY A 247 33.47 -22.69 7.75
C GLY A 247 33.62 -23.79 6.68
N ILE A 248 34.54 -23.67 5.74
CA ILE A 248 34.80 -24.68 4.71
C ILE A 248 35.80 -25.72 5.20
N ASN A 249 36.96 -25.27 5.74
CA ASN A 249 38.02 -26.15 6.15
C ASN A 249 37.90 -26.57 7.65
N ASN A 250 37.21 -25.75 8.46
CA ASN A 250 37.09 -25.99 9.92
C ASN A 250 35.64 -25.70 10.41
N PRO A 251 34.65 -26.47 9.94
CA PRO A 251 33.24 -26.17 10.18
C PRO A 251 32.85 -26.26 11.69
N GLU A 252 33.45 -27.15 12.45
CA GLU A 252 33.16 -27.28 13.88
C GLU A 252 33.64 -26.07 14.69
N GLU A 253 34.84 -25.58 14.45
CA GLU A 253 35.37 -24.38 15.11
C GLU A 253 34.55 -23.14 14.72
N ALA A 254 34.23 -22.99 13.44
CA ALA A 254 33.39 -21.88 12.95
C ALA A 254 31.97 -21.89 13.57
N ALA A 255 31.39 -23.08 13.77
CA ALA A 255 30.11 -23.24 14.45
C ALA A 255 30.17 -22.86 15.94
N HIS A 256 31.25 -23.26 16.64
CA HIS A 256 31.44 -22.85 18.03
C HIS A 256 31.63 -21.34 18.17
N LEU A 257 32.46 -20.72 17.33
CA LEU A 257 32.66 -19.28 17.34
C LEU A 257 31.34 -18.50 17.07
N LEU A 258 30.51 -19.01 16.16
CA LEU A 258 29.17 -18.42 15.89
C LEU A 258 28.26 -18.57 17.12
N LEU A 259 28.23 -19.77 17.73
CA LEU A 259 27.40 -20.05 18.91
C LEU A 259 27.78 -19.13 20.09
N ASP A 260 29.06 -19.04 20.39
CA ASP A 260 29.57 -18.18 21.46
C ASP A 260 29.20 -16.71 21.20
N LYS A 261 29.37 -16.26 19.96
CA LYS A 261 29.00 -14.89 19.57
C LYS A 261 27.49 -14.58 19.69
N LEU A 262 26.65 -15.57 19.40
CA LEU A 262 25.20 -15.43 19.54
C LEU A 262 24.77 -15.40 21.01
N ILE A 263 25.44 -16.19 21.87
CA ILE A 263 25.22 -16.18 23.31
C ILE A 263 25.66 -14.83 23.91
N ASP A 264 26.86 -14.37 23.56
CA ASP A 264 27.45 -13.12 24.06
C ASP A 264 26.57 -11.88 23.68
N LYS A 265 25.79 -11.99 22.59
CA LYS A 265 24.86 -10.95 22.15
C LYS A 265 23.42 -11.14 22.64
N ASP A 266 23.20 -12.09 23.56
CA ASP A 266 21.86 -12.43 24.08
C ASP A 266 20.84 -12.76 22.99
N LEU A 267 21.26 -13.28 21.82
CA LEU A 267 20.41 -13.67 20.73
C LEU A 267 19.85 -15.09 20.85
N ILE A 268 20.54 -15.95 21.61
CA ILE A 268 20.11 -17.31 21.95
C ILE A 268 20.44 -17.59 23.42
N TYR A 269 19.58 -18.39 24.03
CA TYR A 269 19.80 -18.88 25.41
C TYR A 269 19.94 -20.40 25.40
N LEU A 270 20.94 -20.90 26.08
CA LEU A 270 21.04 -22.33 26.33
C LEU A 270 20.16 -22.66 27.54
N GLU A 271 19.13 -23.48 27.37
CA GLU A 271 18.39 -24.03 28.49
C GLU A 271 19.38 -24.87 29.34
N LYS A 272 19.59 -24.47 30.58
CA LYS A 272 20.26 -25.33 31.54
C LYS A 272 19.38 -26.54 31.79
N LYS A 273 19.83 -27.73 31.34
CA LYS A 273 19.20 -29.01 31.70
C LYS A 273 19.31 -29.26 33.21
#